data_337d6b7bd7d8787308f68f10654e32c7
#
_entry.id   337d6b7bd7d8787308f68f10654e32c7
#
_cell.length_a   1.000
_cell.length_b   1.000
_cell.length_c   1.000
_cell.angle_alpha   90.00
_cell.angle_beta   90.00
_cell.angle_gamma   90.00
#
_symmetry.space_group_name_H-M   'P 1'
#
loop_
_entity.id
_entity.type
_entity.pdbx_description
1 polymer ?
#
loop_
_entity_poly.entity_id
_entity_poly.type
_entity_poly.pdbx_seq_one_letter_code
_entity_poly.pdbx_strand_id
1 'polypeptide(L)'
;MNINLRKASSIQSELYTLVTSVELKTHVDITEFDMPKSVLSIGNTELNEELIRLVQMEKVLVSLRKKIANANVESGITDCLADDAGIKRSIGRLESVVRISPEKDLMEIKQRLDKIKSSGSEGYGYRGSDIVKSSVLSKQELNNFRTQLKSLKRKRREINDALLTSNIQSEIELTADEVELLETEGLL
;
A
#
# COMPACT_ATOMS: atom_id res chain seq x y z
N MET A 1 -27.14 8.77 -8.03
CA MET A 1 -26.15 8.66 -9.15
C MET A 1 -25.22 7.50 -8.87
N ASN A 2 -24.94 6.64 -9.88
CA ASN A 2 -24.00 5.55 -9.70
C ASN A 2 -22.61 5.93 -10.24
N ILE A 3 -21.58 5.58 -9.50
CA ILE A 3 -20.18 5.75 -9.88
C ILE A 3 -19.41 4.44 -9.60
N ASN A 4 -18.41 4.12 -10.44
CA ASN A 4 -17.59 2.94 -10.19
C ASN A 4 -16.62 3.14 -9.01
N LEU A 5 -16.13 2.04 -8.43
CA LEU A 5 -15.25 2.06 -7.25
C LEU A 5 -13.97 2.85 -7.50
N ARG A 6 -13.43 2.82 -8.72
CA ARG A 6 -12.23 3.58 -9.07
C ARG A 6 -12.48 5.09 -8.94
N LYS A 7 -13.58 5.60 -9.52
CA LYS A 7 -13.96 7.02 -9.41
C LYS A 7 -14.28 7.38 -7.96
N ALA A 8 -15.01 6.52 -7.25
CA ALA A 8 -15.33 6.72 -5.84
C ALA A 8 -14.08 6.86 -4.96
N SER A 9 -13.07 6.03 -5.19
CA SER A 9 -11.78 6.09 -4.46
C SER A 9 -10.99 7.36 -4.77
N SER A 10 -11.02 7.86 -6.02
CA SER A 10 -10.41 9.14 -6.40
C SER A 10 -11.08 10.29 -5.65
N ILE A 11 -12.42 10.38 -5.75
CA ILE A 11 -13.21 11.41 -5.06
C ILE A 11 -12.97 11.37 -3.54
N GLN A 12 -12.94 10.18 -2.93
CA GLN A 12 -12.64 10.03 -1.51
C GLN A 12 -11.27 10.62 -1.14
N SER A 13 -10.25 10.37 -1.96
CA SER A 13 -8.89 10.86 -1.71
C SER A 13 -8.79 12.37 -1.89
N GLU A 14 -9.44 12.92 -2.89
CA GLU A 14 -9.48 14.35 -3.15
C GLU A 14 -10.26 15.10 -2.06
N LEU A 15 -11.43 14.59 -1.67
CA LEU A 15 -12.23 15.15 -0.57
C LEU A 15 -11.47 15.10 0.76
N TYR A 16 -10.73 14.00 1.03
CA TYR A 16 -9.88 13.91 2.22
C TYR A 16 -8.79 14.98 2.21
N THR A 17 -8.16 15.21 1.07
CA THR A 17 -7.14 16.26 0.92
C THR A 17 -7.74 17.63 1.16
N LEU A 18 -8.90 17.92 0.58
CA LEU A 18 -9.62 19.20 0.80
C LEU A 18 -9.91 19.41 2.29
N VAL A 19 -10.56 18.45 2.95
CA VAL A 19 -10.90 18.54 4.38
C VAL A 19 -9.67 18.78 5.26
N THR A 20 -8.54 18.13 4.95
CA THR A 20 -7.32 18.25 5.76
C THR A 20 -6.48 19.47 5.44
N SER A 21 -6.66 20.10 4.28
CA SER A 21 -5.89 21.28 3.87
C SER A 21 -6.54 22.62 4.25
N VAL A 22 -7.78 22.61 4.72
CA VAL A 22 -8.47 23.85 5.12
C VAL A 22 -7.84 24.42 6.38
N GLU A 23 -7.39 25.68 6.29
CA GLU A 23 -6.93 26.47 7.43
C GLU A 23 -8.04 27.40 7.89
N LEU A 24 -8.52 27.20 9.11
CA LEU A 24 -9.55 28.04 9.71
C LEU A 24 -8.98 29.39 10.09
N LYS A 25 -9.55 30.44 9.53
CA LYS A 25 -9.19 31.85 9.86
C LYS A 25 -9.80 32.26 11.20
N THR A 26 -9.05 32.09 12.27
CA THR A 26 -9.47 32.43 13.64
C THR A 26 -9.12 33.88 14.05
N HIS A 27 -8.37 34.58 13.23
CA HIS A 27 -7.91 35.95 13.50
C HIS A 27 -8.27 36.86 12.31
N VAL A 28 -8.60 38.10 12.60
CA VAL A 28 -8.82 39.15 11.61
C VAL A 28 -7.95 40.36 11.92
N ASP A 29 -7.41 40.99 10.89
CA ASP A 29 -6.68 42.24 11.02
C ASP A 29 -7.66 43.41 11.05
N ILE A 30 -7.49 44.29 12.03
CA ILE A 30 -8.34 45.49 12.19
C ILE A 30 -7.44 46.70 12.09
N THR A 31 -7.73 47.60 11.19
CA THR A 31 -7.02 48.86 10.99
C THR A 31 -7.74 50.03 11.67
N GLU A 32 -7.09 51.20 11.74
CA GLU A 32 -7.67 52.43 12.30
C GLU A 32 -8.88 52.96 11.51
N PHE A 33 -9.06 52.52 10.26
CA PHE A 33 -10.18 52.89 9.39
C PHE A 33 -11.38 51.94 9.51
N ASP A 34 -11.26 50.84 10.24
CA ASP A 34 -12.27 49.81 10.35
C ASP A 34 -13.21 50.06 11.55
N MET A 35 -14.42 49.55 11.43
CA MET A 35 -15.31 49.39 12.57
C MET A 35 -15.09 48.05 13.23
N PRO A 36 -14.44 47.96 14.42
CA PRO A 36 -14.02 46.69 15.02
C PRO A 36 -15.17 45.69 15.18
N LYS A 37 -16.35 46.13 15.59
CA LYS A 37 -17.52 45.25 15.74
C LYS A 37 -17.97 44.63 14.42
N SER A 38 -17.90 45.35 13.32
CA SER A 38 -18.29 44.87 12.00
C SER A 38 -17.30 43.80 11.50
N VAL A 39 -16.00 44.08 11.58
CA VAL A 39 -14.95 43.17 11.15
C VAL A 39 -14.99 41.87 11.95
N LEU A 40 -15.12 41.93 13.27
CA LEU A 40 -15.26 40.76 14.13
C LEU A 40 -16.55 39.99 13.83
N SER A 41 -17.67 40.65 13.54
CA SER A 41 -18.92 39.97 13.20
C SER A 41 -18.81 39.24 11.87
N ILE A 42 -18.21 39.86 10.86
CA ILE A 42 -18.00 39.26 9.53
C ILE A 42 -17.08 38.05 9.67
N GLY A 43 -15.92 38.19 10.31
CA GLY A 43 -15.00 37.09 10.50
C GLY A 43 -15.58 35.91 11.27
N ASN A 44 -16.45 36.18 12.27
CA ASN A 44 -17.16 35.11 12.98
C ASN A 44 -18.17 34.38 12.08
N THR A 45 -18.89 35.14 11.22
CA THR A 45 -19.81 34.51 10.26
C THR A 45 -19.09 33.64 9.27
N GLU A 46 -18.00 34.12 8.66
CA GLU A 46 -17.16 33.36 7.73
C GLU A 46 -16.59 32.11 8.38
N LEU A 47 -16.08 32.19 9.61
CA LEU A 47 -15.57 31.03 10.36
C LEU A 47 -16.68 30.01 10.60
N ASN A 48 -17.87 30.42 10.99
CA ASN A 48 -18.98 29.50 11.24
C ASN A 48 -19.46 28.82 9.94
N GLU A 49 -19.54 29.56 8.84
CA GLU A 49 -19.91 29.01 7.52
C GLU A 49 -18.88 27.94 7.08
N GLU A 50 -17.58 28.22 7.23
CA GLU A 50 -16.53 27.28 6.90
C GLU A 50 -16.54 26.05 7.81
N LEU A 51 -16.80 26.20 9.09
CA LEU A 51 -16.97 25.05 10.00
C LEU A 51 -18.16 24.18 9.62
N ILE A 52 -19.30 24.79 9.24
CA ILE A 52 -20.48 24.03 8.77
C ILE A 52 -20.14 23.27 7.50
N ARG A 53 -19.45 23.91 6.54
CA ARG A 53 -19.01 23.30 5.29
C ARG A 53 -18.09 22.11 5.56
N LEU A 54 -17.10 22.26 6.43
CA LEU A 54 -16.18 21.17 6.81
C LEU A 54 -16.92 19.99 7.42
N VAL A 55 -17.86 20.23 8.33
CA VAL A 55 -18.67 19.16 8.93
C VAL A 55 -19.51 18.42 7.88
N GLN A 56 -20.01 19.10 6.87
CA GLN A 56 -20.75 18.48 5.77
C GLN A 56 -19.81 17.61 4.91
N MET A 57 -18.63 18.11 4.54
CA MET A 57 -17.63 17.36 3.80
C MET A 57 -17.16 16.11 4.56
N GLU A 58 -16.93 16.21 5.87
CA GLU A 58 -16.57 15.07 6.71
C GLU A 58 -17.66 13.99 6.74
N LYS A 59 -18.93 14.38 6.82
CA LYS A 59 -20.07 13.44 6.75
C LYS A 59 -20.09 12.69 5.43
N VAL A 60 -19.92 13.39 4.30
CA VAL A 60 -19.86 12.77 2.97
C VAL A 60 -18.64 11.86 2.85
N LEU A 61 -17.48 12.28 3.33
CA LEU A 61 -16.26 11.46 3.35
C LEU A 61 -16.45 10.15 4.12
N VAL A 62 -17.09 10.21 5.29
CA VAL A 62 -17.39 9.01 6.09
C VAL A 62 -18.40 8.11 5.37
N SER A 63 -19.42 8.67 4.74
CA SER A 63 -20.41 7.93 3.95
C SER A 63 -19.76 7.21 2.77
N LEU A 64 -18.93 7.90 1.98
CA LEU A 64 -18.18 7.32 0.86
C LEU A 64 -17.27 6.17 1.31
N ARG A 65 -16.54 6.34 2.41
CA ARG A 65 -15.69 5.28 2.98
C ARG A 65 -16.48 4.02 3.31
N LYS A 66 -17.66 4.17 3.93
CA LYS A 66 -18.53 3.04 4.25
C LYS A 66 -19.04 2.33 2.99
N LYS A 67 -19.51 3.10 2.00
CA LYS A 67 -20.01 2.56 0.72
C LYS A 67 -18.91 1.82 -0.04
N ILE A 68 -17.70 2.40 -0.13
CA ILE A 68 -16.55 1.76 -0.78
C ILE A 68 -16.14 0.49 -0.03
N ALA A 69 -16.10 0.51 1.31
CA ALA A 69 -15.75 -0.66 2.10
C ALA A 69 -16.75 -1.81 1.89
N ASN A 70 -18.04 -1.54 1.90
CA ASN A 70 -19.08 -2.52 1.65
C ASN A 70 -18.98 -3.09 0.22
N ALA A 71 -18.84 -2.23 -0.79
CA ALA A 71 -18.70 -2.66 -2.17
C ALA A 71 -17.42 -3.49 -2.41
N ASN A 72 -16.32 -3.19 -1.73
CA ASN A 72 -15.09 -3.98 -1.77
C ASN A 72 -15.27 -5.40 -1.19
N VAL A 73 -16.09 -5.54 -0.15
CA VAL A 73 -16.43 -6.85 0.42
C VAL A 73 -17.35 -7.62 -0.54
N GLU A 74 -18.41 -6.97 -1.01
CA GLU A 74 -19.40 -7.60 -1.90
C GLU A 74 -18.80 -8.03 -3.23
N SER A 75 -17.85 -7.28 -3.78
CA SER A 75 -17.16 -7.59 -5.03
C SER A 75 -15.96 -8.56 -4.86
N GLY A 76 -15.64 -9.00 -3.64
CA GLY A 76 -14.49 -9.87 -3.37
C GLY A 76 -13.12 -9.19 -3.51
N ILE A 77 -13.08 -7.86 -3.68
CA ILE A 77 -11.82 -7.09 -3.79
C ILE A 77 -10.98 -7.27 -2.52
N THR A 78 -11.61 -7.27 -1.35
CA THR A 78 -10.92 -7.45 -0.06
C THR A 78 -10.16 -8.78 -0.01
N ASP A 79 -10.77 -9.87 -0.47
CA ASP A 79 -10.14 -11.19 -0.50
C ASP A 79 -9.00 -11.25 -1.51
N CYS A 80 -9.22 -10.68 -2.71
CA CYS A 80 -8.18 -10.57 -3.73
C CYS A 80 -6.96 -9.77 -3.24
N LEU A 81 -7.15 -8.70 -2.49
CA LEU A 81 -6.06 -7.91 -1.89
C LEU A 81 -5.30 -8.70 -0.83
N ALA A 82 -6.00 -9.48 0.00
CA ALA A 82 -5.38 -10.36 1.00
C ALA A 82 -4.52 -11.44 0.32
N ASP A 83 -5.04 -12.06 -0.74
CA ASP A 83 -4.34 -13.04 -1.56
C ASP A 83 -3.10 -12.43 -2.26
N ASP A 84 -3.21 -11.24 -2.88
CA ASP A 84 -2.05 -10.55 -3.49
C ASP A 84 -0.97 -10.29 -2.44
N ALA A 85 -1.34 -9.82 -1.25
CA ALA A 85 -0.39 -9.59 -0.16
C ALA A 85 0.30 -10.88 0.29
N GLY A 86 -0.41 -12.01 0.35
CA GLY A 86 0.13 -13.33 0.65
C GLY A 86 1.12 -13.82 -0.41
N ILE A 87 0.72 -13.73 -1.67
CA ILE A 87 1.55 -14.13 -2.82
C ILE A 87 2.79 -13.23 -2.92
N LYS A 88 2.68 -11.93 -2.73
CA LYS A 88 3.80 -10.99 -2.74
C LYS A 88 4.87 -11.37 -1.71
N ARG A 89 4.46 -11.73 -0.48
CA ARG A 89 5.39 -12.22 0.55
C ARG A 89 6.07 -13.53 0.16
N SER A 90 5.32 -14.45 -0.46
CA SER A 90 5.87 -15.74 -0.94
C SER A 90 6.86 -15.55 -2.08
N ILE A 91 6.57 -14.66 -3.03
CA ILE A 91 7.48 -14.27 -4.10
C ILE A 91 8.78 -13.72 -3.51
N GLY A 92 8.72 -12.76 -2.58
CA GLY A 92 9.91 -12.18 -1.95
C GLY A 92 10.80 -13.23 -1.27
N ARG A 93 10.19 -14.20 -0.56
CA ARG A 93 10.94 -15.31 0.05
C ARG A 93 11.62 -16.18 -0.99
N LEU A 94 10.90 -16.58 -2.05
CA LEU A 94 11.49 -17.43 -3.10
C LEU A 94 12.54 -16.68 -3.91
N GLU A 95 12.38 -15.38 -4.16
CA GLU A 95 13.40 -14.58 -4.84
C GLU A 95 14.71 -14.50 -4.06
N SER A 96 14.67 -14.47 -2.73
CA SER A 96 15.89 -14.54 -1.92
C SER A 96 16.56 -15.92 -2.00
N VAL A 97 15.76 -16.99 -2.01
CA VAL A 97 16.25 -18.38 -2.09
C VAL A 97 16.88 -18.68 -3.45
N VAL A 98 16.23 -18.29 -4.56
CA VAL A 98 16.75 -18.61 -5.90
C VAL A 98 18.01 -17.85 -6.30
N ARG A 99 18.40 -16.83 -5.53
CA ARG A 99 19.68 -16.11 -5.68
C ARG A 99 20.87 -16.87 -5.08
N ILE A 100 20.60 -17.84 -4.21
CA ILE A 100 21.65 -18.62 -3.56
C ILE A 100 22.28 -19.56 -4.58
N SER A 101 23.60 -19.72 -4.52
CA SER A 101 24.30 -20.72 -5.31
C SER A 101 23.92 -22.12 -4.85
N PRO A 102 23.88 -23.13 -5.73
CA PRO A 102 23.62 -24.50 -5.31
C PRO A 102 24.70 -25.01 -4.37
N GLU A 103 24.42 -26.15 -3.71
CA GLU A 103 25.40 -26.86 -2.92
C GLU A 103 26.66 -27.15 -3.73
N LYS A 104 27.79 -27.14 -3.07
CA LYS A 104 29.09 -27.51 -3.65
C LYS A 104 29.17 -29.03 -3.79
N ASP A 105 29.92 -29.47 -4.79
CA ASP A 105 30.23 -30.91 -4.94
C ASP A 105 30.92 -31.45 -3.69
N LEU A 106 30.51 -32.62 -3.26
CA LEU A 106 31.10 -33.31 -2.10
C LEU A 106 32.61 -33.51 -2.24
N MET A 107 33.09 -33.74 -3.47
CA MET A 107 34.51 -33.87 -3.75
C MET A 107 35.27 -32.57 -3.55
N GLU A 108 34.68 -31.44 -4.00
CA GLU A 108 35.23 -30.12 -3.76
C GLU A 108 35.30 -29.80 -2.26
N ILE A 109 34.23 -30.10 -1.51
CA ILE A 109 34.19 -29.91 -0.06
C ILE A 109 35.30 -30.75 0.62
N LYS A 110 35.43 -32.04 0.27
CA LYS A 110 36.48 -32.93 0.82
C LYS A 110 37.86 -32.37 0.53
N GLN A 111 38.16 -32.02 -0.70
CA GLN A 111 39.49 -31.48 -1.09
C GLN A 111 39.81 -30.21 -0.30
N ARG A 112 38.84 -29.34 -0.06
CA ARG A 112 39.04 -28.11 0.77
C ARG A 112 39.30 -28.46 2.24
N LEU A 113 38.52 -29.39 2.80
CA LEU A 113 38.72 -29.84 4.17
C LEU A 113 40.11 -30.53 4.36
N ASP A 114 40.57 -31.33 3.39
CA ASP A 114 41.88 -31.95 3.44
C ASP A 114 43.01 -30.92 3.35
N LYS A 115 42.85 -29.88 2.54
CA LYS A 115 43.80 -28.75 2.51
C LYS A 115 43.84 -27.99 3.84
N ILE A 116 42.68 -27.77 4.48
CA ILE A 116 42.63 -27.15 5.80
C ILE A 116 43.36 -28.01 6.84
N LYS A 117 43.09 -29.32 6.83
CA LYS A 117 43.76 -30.25 7.74
C LYS A 117 45.30 -30.29 7.54
N SER A 118 45.75 -30.28 6.28
CA SER A 118 47.18 -30.30 5.99
C SER A 118 47.90 -28.98 6.31
N SER A 119 47.22 -27.86 6.23
CA SER A 119 47.77 -26.54 6.57
C SER A 119 47.69 -26.20 8.07
N GLY A 120 46.86 -26.91 8.83
CA GLY A 120 46.60 -26.66 10.27
C GLY A 120 47.63 -27.30 11.21
N SER A 121 48.67 -28.01 10.70
CA SER A 121 49.65 -28.68 11.57
C SER A 121 50.72 -27.73 12.18
N GLU A 122 50.74 -26.46 11.85
CA GLU A 122 51.79 -25.51 12.27
C GLU A 122 51.29 -24.26 13.02
N GLY A 123 50.20 -24.28 13.76
CA GLY A 123 49.81 -23.09 14.51
C GLY A 123 48.54 -23.19 15.33
N TYR A 124 48.65 -23.06 16.63
CA TYR A 124 47.54 -22.89 17.58
C TYR A 124 46.73 -21.64 17.24
N GLY A 125 45.56 -21.78 16.66
CA GLY A 125 44.58 -20.67 16.52
C GLY A 125 43.52 -20.98 15.47
N TYR A 126 42.26 -21.06 15.87
CA TYR A 126 41.09 -21.11 14.97
C TYR A 126 41.10 -19.83 14.08
N ARG A 127 41.59 -19.94 12.85
CA ARG A 127 41.47 -18.88 11.86
C ARG A 127 40.12 -19.05 11.17
N GLY A 128 39.35 -17.96 11.01
CA GLY A 128 38.05 -18.00 10.32
C GLY A 128 38.03 -18.51 8.88
N SER A 129 39.23 -18.94 8.36
CA SER A 129 39.45 -19.62 7.09
C SER A 129 39.20 -21.14 7.13
N ASP A 130 39.04 -21.73 8.32
CA ASP A 130 38.97 -23.20 8.51
C ASP A 130 37.58 -23.78 8.31
N ILE A 131 36.64 -22.97 7.80
CA ILE A 131 35.25 -23.36 7.57
C ILE A 131 34.95 -23.39 6.08
N VAL A 132 34.48 -24.54 5.57
CA VAL A 132 33.93 -24.64 4.21
C VAL A 132 32.45 -24.35 4.24
N LYS A 133 32.04 -23.18 3.72
CA LYS A 133 30.64 -22.83 3.57
C LYS A 133 30.09 -23.41 2.26
N SER A 134 28.96 -24.11 2.34
CA SER A 134 28.18 -24.57 1.19
C SER A 134 26.72 -24.21 1.39
N SER A 135 25.97 -24.08 0.29
CA SER A 135 24.53 -24.09 0.34
C SER A 135 24.01 -25.46 0.74
N VAL A 136 22.80 -25.51 1.24
CA VAL A 136 22.08 -26.78 1.52
C VAL A 136 21.12 -27.13 0.37
N LEU A 137 21.07 -26.31 -0.69
CA LEU A 137 20.12 -26.44 -1.78
C LEU A 137 20.78 -27.08 -3.01
N SER A 138 20.22 -28.18 -3.47
CA SER A 138 20.60 -28.83 -4.72
C SER A 138 20.18 -28.00 -5.95
N LYS A 139 20.79 -28.23 -7.10
CA LYS A 139 20.39 -27.63 -8.38
C LYS A 139 18.92 -27.93 -8.72
N GLN A 140 18.45 -29.13 -8.37
CA GLN A 140 17.07 -29.56 -8.64
C GLN A 140 16.07 -28.77 -7.79
N GLU A 141 16.34 -28.58 -6.50
CA GLU A 141 15.49 -27.78 -5.61
C GLU A 141 15.44 -26.33 -6.05
N LEU A 142 16.57 -25.73 -6.43
CA LEU A 142 16.58 -24.37 -6.97
C LEU A 142 15.76 -24.25 -8.25
N ASN A 143 15.78 -25.23 -9.13
CA ASN A 143 14.94 -25.24 -10.33
C ASN A 143 13.45 -25.39 -9.99
N ASN A 144 13.11 -26.21 -8.98
CA ASN A 144 11.74 -26.30 -8.47
C ASN A 144 11.26 -24.97 -7.90
N PHE A 145 12.08 -24.28 -7.10
CA PHE A 145 11.75 -22.95 -6.58
C PHE A 145 11.60 -21.90 -7.69
N ARG A 146 12.42 -21.95 -8.73
CA ARG A 146 12.27 -21.06 -9.92
C ARG A 146 10.93 -21.31 -10.63
N THR A 147 10.51 -22.57 -10.73
CA THR A 147 9.22 -22.93 -11.34
C THR A 147 8.06 -22.45 -10.48
N GLN A 148 8.12 -22.64 -9.16
CA GLN A 148 7.14 -22.11 -8.22
C GLN A 148 7.06 -20.58 -8.27
N LEU A 149 8.21 -19.90 -8.34
CA LEU A 149 8.28 -18.44 -8.47
C LEU A 149 7.58 -17.94 -9.74
N LYS A 150 7.78 -18.62 -10.88
CA LYS A 150 7.09 -18.30 -12.13
C LYS A 150 5.57 -18.47 -12.01
N SER A 151 5.12 -19.55 -11.36
CA SER A 151 3.70 -19.81 -11.12
C SER A 151 3.07 -18.74 -10.23
N LEU A 152 3.72 -18.38 -9.12
CA LEU A 152 3.23 -17.32 -8.23
C LEU A 152 3.17 -15.96 -8.90
N LYS A 153 4.16 -15.61 -9.72
CA LYS A 153 4.16 -14.37 -10.51
C LYS A 153 3.03 -14.34 -11.55
N ARG A 154 2.66 -15.49 -12.12
CA ARG A 154 1.51 -15.62 -13.01
C ARG A 154 0.22 -15.43 -12.23
N LYS A 155 0.02 -16.16 -11.13
CA LYS A 155 -1.17 -16.04 -10.28
C LYS A 155 -1.38 -14.61 -9.79
N ARG A 156 -0.31 -13.91 -9.42
CA ARG A 156 -0.37 -12.50 -9.02
C ARG A 156 -0.89 -11.59 -10.13
N ARG A 157 -0.49 -11.83 -11.39
CA ARG A 157 -1.01 -11.05 -12.54
C ARG A 157 -2.51 -11.29 -12.72
N GLU A 158 -2.94 -12.56 -12.64
CA GLU A 158 -4.36 -12.92 -12.74
C GLU A 158 -5.21 -12.22 -11.66
N ILE A 159 -4.70 -12.14 -10.41
CA ILE A 159 -5.37 -11.38 -9.33
C ILE A 159 -5.40 -9.88 -9.63
N ASN A 160 -4.32 -9.29 -10.12
CA ASN A 160 -4.30 -7.87 -10.47
C ASN A 160 -5.29 -7.54 -11.60
N ASP A 161 -5.41 -8.40 -12.60
CA ASP A 161 -6.39 -8.24 -13.68
C ASP A 161 -7.83 -8.35 -13.16
N ALA A 162 -8.08 -9.29 -12.23
CA ALA A 162 -9.38 -9.41 -11.55
C ALA A 162 -9.71 -8.16 -10.72
N LEU A 163 -8.75 -7.64 -9.95
CA LEU A 163 -8.91 -6.41 -9.17
C LEU A 163 -9.24 -5.20 -10.06
N LEU A 164 -8.55 -5.04 -11.19
CA LEU A 164 -8.83 -3.96 -12.14
C LEU A 164 -10.25 -4.06 -12.70
N THR A 165 -10.67 -5.27 -13.08
CA THR A 165 -12.00 -5.53 -13.59
C THR A 165 -13.07 -5.23 -12.54
N SER A 166 -12.91 -5.73 -11.31
CA SER A 166 -13.86 -5.49 -10.22
C SER A 166 -13.97 -4.01 -9.86
N ASN A 167 -12.87 -3.26 -9.85
CA ASN A 167 -12.88 -1.82 -9.56
C ASN A 167 -13.62 -0.98 -10.62
N ILE A 168 -13.72 -1.48 -11.85
CA ILE A 168 -14.44 -0.80 -12.94
C ILE A 168 -15.90 -1.22 -12.96
N GLN A 169 -16.19 -2.50 -12.71
CA GLN A 169 -17.54 -3.06 -12.80
C GLN A 169 -18.39 -2.82 -11.56
N SER A 170 -17.77 -2.77 -10.38
CA SER A 170 -18.49 -2.53 -9.14
C SER A 170 -18.81 -1.04 -8.99
N GLU A 171 -20.05 -0.75 -8.65
CA GLU A 171 -20.57 0.61 -8.51
C GLU A 171 -21.04 0.87 -7.08
N ILE A 172 -21.02 2.14 -6.70
CA ILE A 172 -21.69 2.63 -5.49
C ILE A 172 -22.71 3.68 -5.87
N GLU A 173 -23.79 3.75 -5.12
CA GLU A 173 -24.85 4.74 -5.29
C GLU A 173 -24.58 5.95 -4.37
N LEU A 174 -24.53 7.14 -4.97
CA LEU A 174 -24.49 8.41 -4.28
C LEU A 174 -25.89 8.93 -4.04
N THR A 175 -26.16 9.48 -2.85
CA THR A 175 -27.40 10.20 -2.55
C THR A 175 -27.42 11.55 -3.24
N ALA A 176 -28.61 12.20 -3.32
CA ALA A 176 -28.74 13.52 -3.92
C ALA A 176 -27.87 14.56 -3.20
N ASP A 177 -27.88 14.55 -1.86
CA ASP A 177 -27.11 15.49 -1.03
C ASP A 177 -25.58 15.31 -1.22
N GLU A 178 -25.13 14.06 -1.38
CA GLU A 178 -23.71 13.78 -1.67
C GLU A 178 -23.30 14.29 -3.05
N VAL A 179 -24.16 14.13 -4.05
CA VAL A 179 -23.91 14.62 -5.41
C VAL A 179 -23.82 16.14 -5.41
N GLU A 180 -24.79 16.83 -4.80
CA GLU A 180 -24.82 18.29 -4.72
C GLU A 180 -23.56 18.87 -4.06
N LEU A 181 -23.13 18.28 -2.94
CA LEU A 181 -21.93 18.71 -2.25
C LEU A 181 -20.68 18.46 -3.11
N LEU A 182 -20.54 17.28 -3.71
CA LEU A 182 -19.39 16.93 -4.52
C LEU A 182 -19.28 17.76 -5.81
N GLU A 183 -20.42 18.15 -6.41
CA GLU A 183 -20.47 19.08 -7.54
C GLU A 183 -20.07 20.51 -7.10
N THR A 184 -20.55 20.97 -5.93
CA THR A 184 -20.17 22.27 -5.37
C THR A 184 -18.67 22.38 -5.11
N GLU A 185 -18.07 21.29 -4.65
CA GLU A 185 -16.61 21.21 -4.41
C GLU A 185 -15.80 20.90 -5.68
N GLY A 186 -16.44 20.69 -6.84
CA GLY A 186 -15.78 20.43 -8.12
C GLY A 186 -15.14 19.03 -8.21
N LEU A 187 -15.66 18.05 -7.47
CA LEU A 187 -15.15 16.66 -7.40
C LEU A 187 -15.92 15.70 -8.29
N LEU A 188 -17.06 16.07 -8.82
CA LEU A 188 -17.87 15.34 -9.78
C LEU A 188 -17.84 16.04 -11.14
#